data_5bdb02dd8cffa9827a5f6f70ff9c9e9f
#
_entry.id   5bdb02dd8cffa9827a5f6f70ff9c9e9f
#
_cell.length_a   1.000
_cell.length_b   1.000
_cell.length_c   1.000
_cell.angle_alpha   90.00
_cell.angle_beta   90.00
_cell.angle_gamma   90.00
#
_symmetry.space_group_name_H-M   'P 1'
#
loop_
_entity.id
_entity.type
_entity.pdbx_description
1 polymer ?
#
loop_
_entity_poly.entity_id
_entity_poly.type
_entity_poly.pdbx_seq_one_letter_code
_entity_poly.pdbx_strand_id
1 'polypeptide(L)'
;MKNFTLSFRKKHLVSSALCAFFWGACLTTGQTCHAQTSPADTICFTYSQHIQNVEESSGTGFRVGGKFAPCIMLKPEQGLSGCQIAVINPCLTYADKTTKRPGKIFIKDPVTLQSLYEQDCELQFGYNPIELTTPYTIGTTNVLIGYEVNVEPGEYILGIGTHKLRDEEGCWLIYQNKLQNCAGYSSMSNWAMEVAVLPNGQDKSTNLIVRSLTPELPYVAREKNAKAYAIVHNLSTKDITSVTCKIDGITASAVTKQLTLNIKKGHMDTLKLDAPIIKSGKLEVSLSKVNDIDKEVATSSTCSFVYYGKQNMPKRQHLFERWVAQWAPFTSRVNEEIDDVKEFFEGTDLKFNICELHVDDNISTAESEILRANSYNNMSAGKTPVPRLSLNRIPYDDATVTYSCLGNSKARLEDLEEGTYSFYNFNLSLTPTDDPKKLKAKVDVTELEKLDFDDVVLTLTLLEDSVLAVKQTQAPSDPYYYNNLFVKTINSTHGTPLVFVDGKFSETYDVEIGDIRSGNINNFKVLATIGRRPNVTSPAADKMIFDSRVATYPVASGITQAEAPAAVNITVTDGKVCVTGAYDHLSIYTASGQIVDPALPLCSGNYIVKVTRGKNVITRKINVK
;
A
#
# COMPACT_ATOMS: atom_id res chain seq x y z
N MET A 1 -18.31 20.92 -3.83
CA MET A 1 -17.31 20.41 -4.80
C MET A 1 -17.98 19.35 -5.66
N LYS A 2 -17.92 19.48 -6.99
CA LYS A 2 -18.52 18.48 -7.88
C LYS A 2 -17.63 17.25 -7.90
N ASN A 3 -18.21 16.09 -7.59
CA ASN A 3 -17.53 14.81 -7.54
C ASN A 3 -16.99 14.41 -8.91
N PHE A 4 -15.68 14.19 -9.00
CA PHE A 4 -15.05 13.53 -10.14
C PHE A 4 -15.22 12.02 -10.00
N THR A 5 -15.97 11.42 -10.91
CA THR A 5 -16.04 9.96 -11.03
C THR A 5 -15.44 9.56 -12.37
N LEU A 6 -14.30 8.86 -12.34
CA LEU A 6 -13.72 8.21 -13.50
C LEU A 6 -14.60 7.02 -13.90
N SER A 7 -15.01 6.94 -15.14
CA SER A 7 -15.80 5.83 -15.66
C SER A 7 -15.05 5.14 -16.79
N PHE A 8 -15.08 3.81 -16.82
CA PHE A 8 -14.34 2.97 -17.78
C PHE A 8 -15.30 2.05 -18.53
N ARG A 9 -15.00 1.82 -19.79
CA ARG A 9 -15.64 0.76 -20.58
C ARG A 9 -14.61 -0.31 -20.91
N LYS A 10 -14.75 -1.51 -20.33
CA LYS A 10 -13.98 -2.71 -20.75
C LYS A 10 -14.74 -3.43 -21.84
N LYS A 11 -14.09 -3.72 -22.95
CA LYS A 11 -14.46 -4.85 -23.85
C LYS A 11 -13.66 -6.07 -23.43
N HIS A 12 -14.33 -7.20 -23.33
CA HIS A 12 -13.73 -8.48 -22.95
C HIS A 12 -12.60 -8.87 -23.92
N LEU A 13 -11.44 -9.17 -23.37
CA LEU A 13 -10.33 -9.78 -24.08
C LEU A 13 -10.55 -11.28 -24.15
N VAL A 14 -10.54 -11.83 -25.35
CA VAL A 14 -10.25 -13.23 -25.63
C VAL A 14 -8.77 -13.32 -25.96
N SER A 15 -8.10 -14.19 -25.22
CA SER A 15 -6.67 -14.50 -25.35
C SER A 15 -6.34 -15.10 -26.73
N SER A 16 -5.29 -14.62 -27.37
CA SER A 16 -4.42 -15.50 -28.16
C SER A 16 -3.06 -14.84 -28.37
N ALA A 17 -2.05 -15.66 -28.12
CA ALA A 17 -0.65 -15.41 -28.41
C ALA A 17 -0.41 -15.38 -29.91
N LEU A 18 0.50 -14.59 -30.36
CA LEU A 18 1.60 -14.82 -31.33
C LEU A 18 2.00 -13.57 -32.10
N CYS A 19 3.28 -13.47 -32.27
CA CYS A 19 4.03 -12.94 -33.39
C CYS A 19 4.52 -11.51 -33.36
N ALA A 20 5.83 -11.53 -33.35
CA ALA A 20 6.74 -10.51 -33.83
C ALA A 20 6.59 -10.25 -35.33
N PHE A 21 7.17 -9.14 -35.77
CA PHE A 21 7.42 -8.67 -37.14
C PHE A 21 6.32 -7.85 -37.81
N PHE A 22 6.62 -6.62 -38.08
CA PHE A 22 6.82 -6.01 -39.39
C PHE A 22 6.76 -4.47 -39.29
N TRP A 23 7.89 -3.84 -39.41
CA TRP A 23 7.99 -2.52 -40.01
C TRP A 23 8.11 -2.75 -41.52
N GLY A 24 7.01 -2.65 -42.22
CA GLY A 24 6.95 -2.86 -43.67
C GLY A 24 5.72 -2.22 -44.27
N ALA A 25 5.96 -1.13 -44.94
CA ALA A 25 5.20 -0.53 -46.06
C ALA A 25 3.69 -0.84 -46.20
N CYS A 26 2.85 0.15 -45.96
CA CYS A 26 1.57 0.28 -46.65
C CYS A 26 1.69 1.37 -47.72
N LEU A 27 1.87 0.94 -48.96
CA LEU A 27 1.60 1.74 -50.15
C LEU A 27 0.12 1.50 -50.54
N THR A 28 -0.74 2.49 -50.49
CA THR A 28 -1.55 2.96 -51.59
C THR A 28 -2.60 3.96 -51.12
N THR A 29 -2.61 5.05 -51.79
CA THR A 29 -3.54 6.17 -52.02
C THR A 29 -3.26 7.44 -51.24
N GLY A 30 -2.49 8.29 -51.88
CA GLY A 30 -2.73 9.71 -52.05
C GLY A 30 -2.98 10.61 -50.84
N GLN A 31 -2.19 10.45 -49.76
CA GLN A 31 -1.83 11.55 -48.87
C GLN A 31 -0.38 11.34 -48.49
N THR A 32 0.47 12.30 -48.79
CA THR A 32 1.85 12.34 -48.34
C THR A 32 1.90 12.52 -46.83
N CYS A 33 1.65 11.42 -46.07
CA CYS A 33 2.19 11.29 -44.75
C CYS A 33 3.67 11.13 -44.94
N HIS A 34 4.45 12.17 -44.70
CA HIS A 34 5.86 11.99 -44.41
C HIS A 34 5.94 11.13 -43.14
N ALA A 35 6.06 9.82 -43.35
CA ALA A 35 6.59 8.93 -42.32
C ALA A 35 8.03 9.37 -42.13
N GLN A 36 8.26 10.34 -41.24
CA GLN A 36 9.58 10.71 -40.83
C GLN A 36 10.13 9.48 -40.09
N THR A 37 11.04 8.79 -40.75
CA THR A 37 11.93 7.83 -40.10
C THR A 37 12.59 8.57 -38.95
N SER A 38 12.22 8.26 -37.71
CA SER A 38 12.95 8.75 -36.53
C SER A 38 14.43 8.48 -36.79
N PRO A 39 15.33 9.49 -36.75
CA PRO A 39 16.75 9.25 -36.96
C PRO A 39 17.22 8.09 -36.09
N ALA A 40 18.18 7.29 -36.56
CA ALA A 40 18.68 6.11 -35.84
C ALA A 40 19.08 6.44 -34.38
N ASP A 41 19.47 7.68 -34.15
CA ASP A 41 19.94 8.20 -32.86
C ASP A 41 18.85 8.91 -32.01
N THR A 42 17.57 8.77 -32.33
CA THR A 42 16.49 9.40 -31.54
C THR A 42 16.16 8.56 -30.32
N ILE A 43 16.05 9.21 -29.17
CA ILE A 43 15.54 8.62 -27.92
C ILE A 43 14.02 8.71 -27.96
N CYS A 44 13.33 7.62 -27.63
CA CYS A 44 11.90 7.64 -27.35
C CYS A 44 11.71 7.84 -25.83
N PHE A 45 11.08 8.93 -25.40
CA PHE A 45 10.73 9.16 -24.00
C PHE A 45 9.24 8.94 -23.81
N THR A 46 8.89 7.92 -23.04
CA THR A 46 7.50 7.57 -22.74
C THR A 46 7.44 6.77 -21.43
N TYR A 47 6.29 6.80 -20.76
CA TYR A 47 5.98 5.93 -19.60
C TYR A 47 5.00 4.81 -19.97
N SER A 48 4.54 4.76 -21.20
CA SER A 48 3.65 3.70 -21.71
C SER A 48 4.32 2.91 -22.83
N GLN A 49 3.91 1.67 -23.01
CA GLN A 49 4.27 0.97 -24.26
C GLN A 49 3.45 1.54 -25.42
N HIS A 50 4.05 1.53 -26.61
CA HIS A 50 3.36 1.89 -27.84
C HIS A 50 2.11 1.02 -28.03
N ILE A 51 0.96 1.64 -28.24
CA ILE A 51 -0.30 0.93 -28.47
C ILE A 51 -0.33 0.48 -29.93
N GLN A 52 -0.20 -0.82 -30.18
CA GLN A 52 -0.19 -1.39 -31.52
C GLN A 52 -1.56 -1.34 -32.20
N ASN A 53 -2.62 -1.56 -31.42
CA ASN A 53 -4.00 -1.48 -31.90
C ASN A 53 -4.78 -0.48 -31.05
N VAL A 54 -4.83 0.76 -31.53
CA VAL A 54 -5.51 1.86 -30.81
C VAL A 54 -7.02 1.63 -30.74
N GLU A 55 -7.63 0.90 -31.68
CA GLU A 55 -9.07 0.58 -31.66
C GLU A 55 -9.48 -0.32 -30.51
N GLU A 56 -8.58 -1.18 -30.06
CA GLU A 56 -8.78 -2.11 -28.93
C GLU A 56 -8.23 -1.56 -27.61
N SER A 57 -7.57 -0.41 -27.66
CA SER A 57 -6.94 0.17 -26.47
C SER A 57 -7.97 0.79 -25.52
N SER A 58 -7.53 1.04 -24.29
CA SER A 58 -8.34 1.72 -23.29
C SER A 58 -8.18 3.23 -23.41
N GLY A 59 -9.28 3.94 -23.27
CA GLY A 59 -9.31 5.38 -23.12
C GLY A 59 -9.94 5.79 -21.80
N THR A 60 -9.60 6.96 -21.33
CA THR A 60 -10.25 7.57 -20.17
C THR A 60 -10.90 8.89 -20.54
N GLY A 61 -11.81 9.33 -19.70
CA GLY A 61 -12.54 10.58 -19.86
C GLY A 61 -13.27 10.91 -18.56
N PHE A 62 -13.98 12.02 -18.60
CA PHE A 62 -14.66 12.55 -17.44
C PHE A 62 -16.15 12.72 -17.72
N ARG A 63 -17.00 12.55 -16.70
CA ARG A 63 -18.44 12.79 -16.82
C ARG A 63 -18.77 14.24 -17.14
N VAL A 64 -17.87 15.16 -16.78
CA VAL A 64 -17.95 16.58 -17.10
C VAL A 64 -17.01 16.88 -18.27
N GLY A 65 -17.51 17.51 -19.32
CA GLY A 65 -16.69 17.98 -20.41
C GLY A 65 -15.78 19.13 -20.01
N GLY A 66 -14.87 19.51 -20.89
CA GLY A 66 -13.97 20.64 -20.70
C GLY A 66 -12.59 20.41 -21.30
N LYS A 67 -11.70 21.34 -21.03
CA LYS A 67 -10.30 21.25 -21.42
C LYS A 67 -9.52 20.39 -20.44
N PHE A 68 -8.90 19.34 -20.93
CA PHE A 68 -8.03 18.44 -20.18
C PHE A 68 -6.64 18.44 -20.79
N ALA A 69 -5.63 18.43 -19.93
CA ALA A 69 -4.26 18.43 -20.39
C ALA A 69 -3.46 17.28 -19.74
N PRO A 70 -3.55 16.04 -20.31
CA PRO A 70 -2.69 14.95 -19.93
C PRO A 70 -1.23 15.29 -20.15
N CYS A 71 -0.37 14.98 -19.18
CA CYS A 71 1.05 15.25 -19.28
C CYS A 71 1.89 14.23 -18.51
N ILE A 72 3.13 14.13 -18.90
CA ILE A 72 4.17 13.30 -18.29
C ILE A 72 5.28 14.20 -17.79
N MET A 73 5.94 13.80 -16.71
CA MET A 73 7.04 14.56 -16.12
C MET A 73 8.38 14.03 -16.60
N LEU A 74 9.22 14.92 -17.11
CA LEU A 74 10.62 14.64 -17.39
C LEU A 74 11.48 15.29 -16.31
N LYS A 75 12.35 14.50 -15.70
CA LYS A 75 13.23 14.91 -14.62
C LYS A 75 14.71 14.86 -15.00
N PRO A 76 15.57 15.70 -14.44
CA PRO A 76 17.01 15.73 -14.74
C PRO A 76 17.72 14.39 -14.49
N GLU A 77 17.32 13.66 -13.44
CA GLU A 77 17.90 12.35 -13.11
C GLU A 77 17.68 11.28 -14.19
N GLN A 78 16.83 11.54 -15.19
CA GLN A 78 16.66 10.67 -16.35
C GLN A 78 17.81 10.80 -17.39
N GLY A 79 18.74 11.71 -17.12
CA GLY A 79 19.95 11.85 -17.92
C GLY A 79 19.74 12.48 -19.31
N LEU A 80 18.65 13.25 -19.48
CA LEU A 80 18.30 13.88 -20.77
C LEU A 80 18.60 15.39 -20.81
N SER A 81 19.18 15.96 -19.76
CA SER A 81 19.58 17.38 -19.79
C SER A 81 20.54 17.69 -20.94
N GLY A 82 20.29 18.81 -21.64
CA GLY A 82 21.04 19.21 -22.84
C GLY A 82 20.58 18.56 -24.14
N CYS A 83 19.77 17.49 -24.08
CA CYS A 83 19.08 16.94 -25.23
C CYS A 83 17.94 17.85 -25.69
N GLN A 84 17.37 17.62 -26.85
CA GLN A 84 16.32 18.43 -27.43
C GLN A 84 15.02 17.65 -27.69
N ILE A 85 13.90 18.12 -27.20
CA ILE A 85 12.58 17.60 -27.57
C ILE A 85 12.27 18.11 -28.98
N ALA A 86 12.02 17.17 -29.89
CA ALA A 86 11.72 17.47 -31.28
C ALA A 86 10.27 17.17 -31.68
N VAL A 87 9.67 16.12 -31.08
CA VAL A 87 8.28 15.69 -31.39
C VAL A 87 7.57 15.35 -30.10
N ILE A 88 6.31 15.78 -29.98
CA ILE A 88 5.37 15.29 -28.97
C ILE A 88 4.27 14.52 -29.70
N ASN A 89 4.03 13.27 -29.32
CA ASN A 89 3.16 12.34 -30.02
C ASN A 89 2.06 11.79 -29.08
N PRO A 90 1.01 12.57 -28.79
CA PRO A 90 -0.12 12.12 -27.98
C PRO A 90 -0.97 11.09 -28.72
N CYS A 91 -1.61 10.18 -27.98
CA CYS A 91 -2.54 9.20 -28.52
C CYS A 91 -3.98 9.51 -28.07
N LEU A 92 -4.91 9.64 -29.01
CA LEU A 92 -6.34 9.69 -28.74
C LEU A 92 -7.00 8.35 -29.08
N THR A 93 -7.89 7.89 -28.19
CA THR A 93 -8.62 6.62 -28.33
C THR A 93 -10.12 6.88 -28.33
N TYR A 94 -10.92 5.93 -28.81
CA TYR A 94 -12.39 6.03 -28.84
C TYR A 94 -12.97 7.34 -29.43
N ALA A 95 -12.15 8.11 -30.13
CA ALA A 95 -12.62 9.26 -30.88
C ALA A 95 -13.20 8.83 -32.26
N ASP A 96 -14.06 9.67 -32.85
CA ASP A 96 -14.40 9.49 -34.24
C ASP A 96 -13.13 9.61 -35.09
N LYS A 97 -12.87 8.59 -35.92
CA LYS A 97 -11.64 8.49 -36.72
C LYS A 97 -11.49 9.61 -37.75
N THR A 98 -12.59 10.27 -38.09
CA THR A 98 -12.63 11.32 -39.12
C THR A 98 -12.58 12.73 -38.54
N THR A 99 -12.91 12.88 -37.26
CA THR A 99 -13.00 14.19 -36.62
C THR A 99 -11.62 14.65 -36.13
N LYS A 100 -11.16 15.76 -36.69
CA LYS A 100 -10.03 16.52 -36.19
C LYS A 100 -10.50 17.48 -35.10
N ARG A 101 -9.68 17.58 -34.03
CA ARG A 101 -9.97 18.43 -32.88
C ARG A 101 -8.86 19.46 -32.70
N PRO A 102 -9.21 20.73 -32.52
CA PRO A 102 -8.21 21.72 -32.09
C PRO A 102 -7.58 21.25 -30.76
N GLY A 103 -6.27 21.30 -30.69
CA GLY A 103 -5.50 20.96 -29.53
C GLY A 103 -4.26 21.84 -29.42
N LYS A 104 -3.51 21.62 -28.39
CA LYS A 104 -2.25 22.32 -28.14
C LYS A 104 -1.25 21.34 -27.51
N ILE A 105 -0.03 21.26 -28.03
CA ILE A 105 1.08 20.62 -27.31
C ILE A 105 1.80 21.67 -26.45
N PHE A 106 2.38 21.23 -25.33
CA PHE A 106 3.08 22.12 -24.42
C PHE A 106 4.23 21.48 -23.67
N ILE A 107 5.15 22.35 -23.20
CA ILE A 107 6.14 22.05 -22.17
C ILE A 107 5.95 23.11 -21.10
N LYS A 108 5.75 22.71 -19.83
CA LYS A 108 5.45 23.62 -18.70
C LYS A 108 6.34 23.35 -17.50
N ASP A 109 6.53 24.40 -16.72
CA ASP A 109 7.08 24.28 -15.38
C ASP A 109 6.07 23.58 -14.45
N PRO A 110 6.44 22.53 -13.71
CA PRO A 110 5.49 21.75 -12.91
C PRO A 110 4.98 22.50 -11.66
N VAL A 111 5.69 23.53 -11.20
CA VAL A 111 5.33 24.27 -9.98
C VAL A 111 4.42 25.45 -10.31
N THR A 112 4.80 26.25 -11.29
CA THR A 112 4.08 27.48 -11.67
C THR A 112 3.04 27.25 -12.73
N LEU A 113 3.11 26.14 -13.47
CA LEU A 113 2.35 25.81 -14.69
C LEU A 113 2.57 26.82 -15.84
N GLN A 114 3.61 27.64 -15.73
CA GLN A 114 4.00 28.57 -16.77
C GLN A 114 4.48 27.79 -18.00
N SER A 115 4.03 28.21 -19.17
CA SER A 115 4.45 27.63 -20.43
C SER A 115 5.89 28.00 -20.75
N LEU A 116 6.71 26.99 -20.99
CA LEU A 116 8.07 27.08 -21.51
C LEU A 116 8.07 26.92 -23.03
N TYR A 117 7.10 26.19 -23.55
CA TYR A 117 6.81 26.01 -24.96
C TYR A 117 5.32 25.71 -25.13
N GLU A 118 4.69 26.27 -26.16
CA GLU A 118 3.33 25.94 -26.59
C GLU A 118 3.21 26.03 -28.10
N GLN A 119 2.41 25.15 -28.70
CA GLN A 119 2.13 25.13 -30.12
C GLN A 119 0.72 24.58 -30.33
N ASP A 120 -0.10 25.33 -31.08
CA ASP A 120 -1.42 24.85 -31.50
C ASP A 120 -1.28 23.74 -32.55
N CYS A 121 -2.17 22.77 -32.49
CA CYS A 121 -2.17 21.62 -33.40
C CYS A 121 -3.59 21.08 -33.61
N GLU A 122 -3.72 20.18 -34.56
CA GLU A 122 -4.92 19.35 -34.74
C GLU A 122 -4.65 17.94 -34.24
N LEU A 123 -5.56 17.38 -33.46
CA LEU A 123 -5.49 16.02 -32.91
C LEU A 123 -6.63 15.18 -33.51
N GLN A 124 -6.33 13.93 -33.82
CA GLN A 124 -7.28 12.95 -34.35
C GLN A 124 -7.12 11.59 -33.66
N PHE A 125 -7.98 10.66 -33.95
CA PHE A 125 -7.86 9.28 -33.47
C PHE A 125 -6.50 8.67 -33.80
N GLY A 126 -5.88 8.01 -32.83
CA GLY A 126 -4.56 7.40 -32.96
C GLY A 126 -3.44 8.29 -32.42
N TYR A 127 -2.23 7.94 -32.76
CA TYR A 127 -1.04 8.74 -32.45
C TYR A 127 -0.93 9.96 -33.34
N ASN A 128 -0.54 11.08 -32.76
CA ASN A 128 -0.45 12.39 -33.41
C ASN A 128 0.97 12.95 -33.27
N PRO A 129 1.91 12.60 -34.18
CA PRO A 129 3.27 13.12 -34.11
C PRO A 129 3.31 14.60 -34.50
N ILE A 130 3.46 15.48 -33.53
CA ILE A 130 3.53 16.95 -33.73
C ILE A 130 5.00 17.36 -33.57
N GLU A 131 5.60 17.79 -34.67
CA GLU A 131 6.95 18.38 -34.63
C GLU A 131 6.91 19.75 -33.97
N LEU A 132 7.87 20.02 -33.11
CA LEU A 132 8.04 21.34 -32.52
C LEU A 132 8.59 22.29 -33.59
N THR A 133 7.96 23.47 -33.76
CA THR A 133 8.47 24.50 -34.68
C THR A 133 9.89 24.93 -34.33
N THR A 134 10.25 24.84 -33.09
CA THR A 134 11.62 25.01 -32.59
C THR A 134 11.90 23.95 -31.53
N PRO A 135 12.89 23.06 -31.73
CA PRO A 135 13.24 22.06 -30.72
C PRO A 135 13.52 22.70 -29.36
N TYR A 136 12.97 22.07 -28.29
CA TYR A 136 13.12 22.57 -26.93
C TYR A 136 14.31 21.90 -26.25
N THR A 137 15.30 22.68 -25.80
CA THR A 137 16.46 22.13 -25.06
C THR A 137 16.07 21.85 -23.61
N ILE A 138 16.25 20.60 -23.18
CA ILE A 138 15.95 20.14 -21.82
C ILE A 138 16.99 20.73 -20.87
N GLY A 139 16.51 21.46 -19.86
CA GLY A 139 17.34 22.08 -18.81
C GLY A 139 17.68 21.10 -17.68
N THR A 140 17.99 21.67 -16.53
CA THR A 140 18.33 20.95 -15.28
C THR A 140 17.18 20.94 -14.28
N THR A 141 15.98 21.38 -14.67
CA THR A 141 14.76 21.38 -13.86
C THR A 141 13.73 20.41 -14.43
N ASN A 142 12.80 19.98 -13.58
CA ASN A 142 11.68 19.16 -14.03
C ASN A 142 10.82 19.94 -15.03
N VAL A 143 10.27 19.23 -16.03
CA VAL A 143 9.31 19.79 -16.96
C VAL A 143 8.14 18.85 -17.17
N LEU A 144 6.94 19.41 -17.32
CA LEU A 144 5.75 18.70 -17.78
C LEU A 144 5.69 18.78 -19.31
N ILE A 145 5.53 17.64 -19.97
CA ILE A 145 5.34 17.53 -21.41
C ILE A 145 3.95 16.96 -21.64
N GLY A 146 3.13 17.63 -22.45
CA GLY A 146 1.74 17.21 -22.60
C GLY A 146 1.02 17.84 -23.78
N TYR A 147 -0.27 17.58 -23.80
CA TYR A 147 -1.19 18.18 -24.77
C TYR A 147 -2.49 18.59 -24.10
N GLU A 148 -3.14 19.61 -24.63
CA GLU A 148 -4.46 20.08 -24.23
C GLU A 148 -5.47 19.75 -25.33
N VAL A 149 -6.62 19.20 -24.93
CA VAL A 149 -7.73 18.90 -25.85
C VAL A 149 -9.06 19.14 -25.13
N ASN A 150 -10.07 19.58 -25.89
CA ASN A 150 -11.43 19.66 -25.39
C ASN A 150 -12.11 18.28 -25.48
N VAL A 151 -12.72 17.86 -24.38
CA VAL A 151 -13.40 16.56 -24.21
C VAL A 151 -14.87 16.83 -23.91
N GLU A 152 -15.79 16.25 -24.69
CA GLU A 152 -17.21 16.37 -24.43
C GLU A 152 -17.63 15.51 -23.21
N PRO A 153 -18.75 15.86 -22.55
CA PRO A 153 -19.25 15.08 -21.43
C PRO A 153 -19.47 13.60 -21.80
N GLY A 154 -18.81 12.69 -21.10
CA GLY A 154 -18.93 11.24 -21.32
C GLY A 154 -18.07 10.68 -22.45
N GLU A 155 -17.23 11.47 -23.09
CA GLU A 155 -16.19 10.98 -24.00
C GLU A 155 -15.00 10.37 -23.24
N TYR A 156 -14.41 9.33 -23.81
CA TYR A 156 -13.27 8.58 -23.24
C TYR A 156 -12.10 8.57 -24.22
N ILE A 157 -11.69 9.76 -24.68
CA ILE A 157 -10.74 9.92 -25.78
C ILE A 157 -9.27 10.01 -25.34
N LEU A 158 -8.99 10.19 -24.05
CA LEU A 158 -7.63 10.31 -23.57
C LEU A 158 -6.98 8.92 -23.47
N GLY A 159 -6.00 8.65 -24.32
CA GLY A 159 -5.34 7.35 -24.39
C GLY A 159 -4.56 7.02 -23.13
N ILE A 160 -4.72 5.81 -22.62
CA ILE A 160 -3.94 5.25 -21.53
C ILE A 160 -3.24 3.98 -21.99
N GLY A 161 -2.02 3.77 -21.54
CA GLY A 161 -1.21 2.62 -21.90
C GLY A 161 -1.76 1.31 -21.32
N THR A 162 -1.39 0.21 -21.93
CA THR A 162 -1.79 -1.15 -21.52
C THR A 162 -0.77 -1.81 -20.59
N HIS A 163 0.36 -1.17 -20.34
CA HIS A 163 1.46 -1.75 -19.58
C HIS A 163 1.11 -1.89 -18.09
N LYS A 164 1.55 -2.99 -17.48
CA LYS A 164 1.34 -3.26 -16.05
C LYS A 164 2.18 -2.36 -15.13
N LEU A 165 3.33 -1.90 -15.62
CA LEU A 165 4.20 -1.00 -14.87
C LEU A 165 3.62 0.40 -14.94
N ARG A 166 3.22 0.91 -13.78
CA ARG A 166 2.68 2.25 -13.61
C ARG A 166 3.73 3.11 -12.94
N ASP A 167 4.00 4.27 -13.54
CA ASP A 167 4.91 5.26 -12.99
C ASP A 167 4.13 6.54 -12.69
N GLU A 168 4.31 7.11 -11.49
CA GLU A 168 3.62 8.33 -11.09
C GLU A 168 3.89 9.50 -12.04
N GLU A 169 5.08 9.55 -12.60
CA GLU A 169 5.49 10.61 -13.52
C GLU A 169 4.83 10.52 -14.90
N GLY A 170 4.25 9.37 -15.22
CA GLY A 170 3.47 9.14 -16.43
C GLY A 170 1.98 9.43 -16.32
N CYS A 171 1.50 9.93 -15.17
CA CYS A 171 0.06 10.03 -14.86
C CYS A 171 -0.40 11.44 -14.45
N TRP A 172 0.28 12.49 -14.86
CA TRP A 172 -0.11 13.86 -14.53
C TRP A 172 -1.23 14.40 -15.41
N LEU A 173 -2.09 15.24 -14.84
CA LEU A 173 -3.19 15.90 -15.52
C LEU A 173 -3.30 17.35 -15.06
N ILE A 174 -3.37 18.29 -15.99
CA ILE A 174 -3.76 19.67 -15.69
C ILE A 174 -5.25 19.82 -16.04
N TYR A 175 -6.04 20.21 -15.03
CA TYR A 175 -7.45 20.52 -15.17
C TYR A 175 -7.81 21.74 -14.35
N GLN A 176 -8.51 22.72 -14.96
CA GLN A 176 -8.85 23.99 -14.33
C GLN A 176 -7.64 24.69 -13.68
N ASN A 177 -6.52 24.73 -14.38
CA ASN A 177 -5.23 25.30 -13.93
C ASN A 177 -4.68 24.66 -12.65
N LYS A 178 -5.01 23.40 -12.36
CA LYS A 178 -4.47 22.64 -11.24
C LYS A 178 -3.80 21.37 -11.75
N LEU A 179 -2.56 21.16 -11.31
CA LEU A 179 -1.85 19.93 -11.57
C LEU A 179 -2.32 18.85 -10.60
N GLN A 180 -2.61 17.67 -11.11
CA GLN A 180 -3.08 16.51 -10.36
C GLN A 180 -2.34 15.26 -10.81
N ASN A 181 -1.93 14.42 -9.86
CA ASN A 181 -1.43 13.10 -10.18
C ASN A 181 -2.57 12.09 -10.18
N CYS A 182 -2.75 11.38 -11.28
CA CYS A 182 -3.81 10.40 -11.46
C CYS A 182 -3.36 8.96 -11.13
N ALA A 183 -2.10 8.73 -10.75
CA ALA A 183 -1.58 7.40 -10.45
C ALA A 183 -2.30 6.72 -9.28
N GLY A 184 -2.88 7.47 -8.36
CA GLY A 184 -3.66 6.94 -7.23
C GLY A 184 -4.97 6.23 -7.62
N TYR A 185 -5.49 6.44 -8.82
CA TYR A 185 -6.71 5.76 -9.26
C TYR A 185 -6.37 4.36 -9.80
N SER A 186 -6.95 3.33 -9.19
CA SER A 186 -6.64 1.91 -9.47
C SER A 186 -6.82 1.47 -10.92
N SER A 187 -7.58 2.21 -11.68
CA SER A 187 -7.91 1.96 -13.08
C SER A 187 -7.11 2.81 -14.08
N MET A 188 -6.26 3.72 -13.59
CA MET A 188 -5.37 4.49 -14.44
C MET A 188 -4.09 3.70 -14.73
N SER A 189 -3.62 3.83 -15.95
CA SER A 189 -2.27 3.53 -16.40
C SER A 189 -1.59 4.83 -16.82
N ASN A 190 -0.34 4.75 -17.28
CA ASN A 190 0.37 5.92 -17.81
C ASN A 190 -0.34 6.46 -19.06
N TRP A 191 -0.25 7.76 -19.29
CA TRP A 191 -0.76 8.35 -20.51
C TRP A 191 -0.07 7.77 -21.74
N ALA A 192 -0.85 7.42 -22.75
CA ALA A 192 -0.33 6.97 -24.04
C ALA A 192 0.20 8.19 -24.82
N MET A 193 1.43 8.53 -24.55
CA MET A 193 2.14 9.65 -25.18
C MET A 193 3.62 9.31 -25.32
N GLU A 194 4.19 9.65 -26.46
CA GLU A 194 5.59 9.46 -26.76
C GLU A 194 6.24 10.81 -27.09
N VAL A 195 7.50 10.96 -26.74
CA VAL A 195 8.28 12.17 -27.00
C VAL A 195 9.57 11.78 -27.69
N ALA A 196 9.80 12.31 -28.89
CA ALA A 196 11.07 12.11 -29.57
C ALA A 196 12.11 13.14 -29.08
N VAL A 197 13.21 12.64 -28.56
CA VAL A 197 14.29 13.45 -27.99
C VAL A 197 15.58 13.21 -28.80
N LEU A 198 16.17 14.29 -29.28
CA LEU A 198 17.45 14.27 -29.99
C LEU A 198 18.60 14.42 -28.98
N PRO A 199 19.65 13.60 -29.06
CA PRO A 199 20.79 13.65 -28.13
C PRO A 199 21.58 14.98 -28.13
N ASN A 200 21.48 15.76 -29.23
CA ASN A 200 22.16 17.03 -29.38
C ASN A 200 23.69 16.94 -29.16
N GLY A 201 24.32 15.97 -29.85
CA GLY A 201 25.74 15.72 -29.78
C GLY A 201 26.24 14.93 -28.55
N GLN A 202 25.33 14.51 -27.65
CA GLN A 202 25.69 13.68 -26.51
C GLN A 202 25.61 12.19 -26.84
N ASP A 203 26.51 11.37 -26.29
CA ASP A 203 26.36 9.93 -26.35
C ASP A 203 25.30 9.47 -25.31
N LYS A 204 24.21 8.93 -25.79
CA LYS A 204 23.11 8.36 -24.99
C LYS A 204 22.93 6.85 -25.25
N SER A 205 23.92 6.18 -25.84
CA SER A 205 23.83 4.76 -26.19
C SER A 205 23.67 3.82 -24.99
N THR A 206 24.05 4.28 -23.78
CA THR A 206 23.96 3.52 -22.51
C THR A 206 22.97 4.10 -21.51
N ASN A 207 22.09 5.04 -21.92
CA ASN A 207 21.18 5.70 -20.99
C ASN A 207 20.00 4.78 -20.60
N LEU A 208 20.27 3.76 -19.82
CA LEU A 208 19.31 2.93 -19.08
C LEU A 208 19.29 3.41 -17.64
N ILE A 209 18.12 3.73 -17.11
CA ILE A 209 17.97 4.20 -15.71
C ILE A 209 17.23 3.17 -14.88
N VAL A 210 17.54 3.08 -13.58
CA VAL A 210 16.74 2.36 -12.59
C VAL A 210 15.67 3.33 -12.07
N ARG A 211 14.40 3.00 -12.27
CA ARG A 211 13.26 3.81 -11.84
C ARG A 211 12.91 3.52 -10.39
N SER A 212 12.90 2.24 -10.03
CA SER A 212 12.58 1.78 -8.69
C SER A 212 13.22 0.44 -8.40
N LEU A 213 13.32 0.11 -7.12
CA LEU A 213 13.76 -1.18 -6.63
C LEU A 213 12.83 -1.63 -5.50
N THR A 214 12.13 -2.74 -5.70
CA THR A 214 11.16 -3.28 -4.76
C THR A 214 11.54 -4.70 -4.34
N PRO A 215 11.52 -5.04 -3.05
CA PRO A 215 11.74 -6.42 -2.63
C PRO A 215 10.55 -7.31 -3.05
N GLU A 216 10.82 -8.55 -3.46
CA GLU A 216 9.77 -9.57 -3.64
C GLU A 216 9.05 -9.81 -2.31
N LEU A 217 9.84 -10.05 -1.26
CA LEU A 217 9.42 -10.04 0.13
C LEU A 217 10.46 -9.25 0.94
N PRO A 218 10.03 -8.37 1.84
CA PRO A 218 10.96 -7.57 2.63
C PRO A 218 11.64 -8.38 3.76
N TYR A 219 11.28 -9.66 3.93
CA TYR A 219 11.78 -10.56 4.96
C TYR A 219 12.57 -11.70 4.32
N VAL A 220 13.79 -11.93 4.79
CA VAL A 220 14.68 -12.97 4.26
C VAL A 220 15.23 -13.82 5.42
N ALA A 221 14.89 -15.09 5.44
CA ALA A 221 15.46 -16.02 6.41
C ALA A 221 16.96 -16.23 6.13
N ARG A 222 17.75 -16.45 7.17
CA ARG A 222 19.17 -16.82 7.04
C ARG A 222 19.30 -18.01 6.09
N GLU A 223 20.37 -17.99 5.28
CA GLU A 223 20.67 -18.98 4.24
C GLU A 223 19.81 -18.87 2.97
N LYS A 224 18.89 -17.91 2.88
CA LYS A 224 18.18 -17.58 1.63
C LYS A 224 18.71 -16.31 0.98
N ASN A 225 18.52 -16.19 -0.34
CA ASN A 225 18.82 -14.97 -1.06
C ASN A 225 17.67 -13.97 -0.93
N ALA A 226 18.01 -12.70 -0.78
CA ALA A 226 17.09 -11.59 -1.00
C ALA A 226 16.76 -11.52 -2.48
N LYS A 227 15.48 -11.35 -2.81
CA LYS A 227 15.00 -11.18 -4.18
C LYS A 227 14.36 -9.81 -4.32
N ALA A 228 14.72 -9.10 -5.39
CA ALA A 228 14.20 -7.78 -5.69
C ALA A 228 13.87 -7.62 -7.17
N TYR A 229 12.95 -6.72 -7.46
CA TYR A 229 12.57 -6.30 -8.81
C TYR A 229 13.02 -4.87 -9.04
N ALA A 230 13.93 -4.67 -10.01
CA ALA A 230 14.31 -3.34 -10.45
C ALA A 230 13.55 -2.97 -11.73
N ILE A 231 12.73 -1.94 -11.67
CA ILE A 231 12.11 -1.36 -12.88
C ILE A 231 13.17 -0.49 -13.54
N VAL A 232 13.47 -0.79 -14.79
CA VAL A 232 14.41 -0.04 -15.60
C VAL A 232 13.72 0.59 -16.81
N HIS A 233 14.22 1.75 -17.25
CA HIS A 233 13.68 2.49 -18.38
C HIS A 233 14.78 2.74 -19.41
N ASN A 234 14.58 2.25 -20.63
CA ASN A 234 15.51 2.43 -21.72
C ASN A 234 15.33 3.80 -22.38
N LEU A 235 16.07 4.78 -21.92
CA LEU A 235 16.16 6.13 -22.50
C LEU A 235 17.43 6.28 -23.37
N SER A 236 17.91 5.19 -23.94
CA SER A 236 19.04 5.20 -24.86
C SER A 236 18.60 5.32 -26.32
N THR A 237 19.56 5.53 -27.19
CA THR A 237 19.37 5.55 -28.64
C THR A 237 19.28 4.15 -29.26
N LYS A 238 19.44 3.09 -28.46
CA LYS A 238 19.51 1.69 -28.93
C LYS A 238 18.62 0.76 -28.10
N ASP A 239 18.24 -0.37 -28.67
CA ASP A 239 17.69 -1.49 -27.91
C ASP A 239 18.77 -2.05 -26.97
N ILE A 240 18.34 -2.48 -25.77
CA ILE A 240 19.26 -3.04 -24.77
C ILE A 240 19.12 -4.54 -24.74
N THR A 241 20.24 -5.24 -24.94
CA THR A 241 20.31 -6.70 -24.99
C THR A 241 21.04 -7.29 -23.81
N SER A 242 21.86 -6.51 -23.10
CA SER A 242 22.55 -6.95 -21.88
C SER A 242 22.73 -5.81 -20.88
N VAL A 243 22.72 -6.15 -19.60
CA VAL A 243 23.05 -5.25 -18.48
C VAL A 243 23.94 -5.97 -17.49
N THR A 244 24.89 -5.24 -16.92
CA THR A 244 25.63 -5.67 -15.74
C THR A 244 25.21 -4.84 -14.55
N CYS A 245 24.65 -5.52 -13.52
CA CYS A 245 24.24 -4.92 -12.27
C CYS A 245 25.27 -5.20 -11.18
N LYS A 246 25.55 -4.20 -10.34
CA LYS A 246 26.26 -4.35 -9.07
C LYS A 246 25.22 -4.28 -7.96
N ILE A 247 25.21 -5.28 -7.09
CA ILE A 247 24.34 -5.39 -5.92
C ILE A 247 25.22 -5.30 -4.67
N ASP A 248 24.91 -4.37 -3.77
CA ASP A 248 25.76 -4.04 -2.62
C ASP A 248 24.93 -3.67 -1.38
N GLY A 249 25.57 -3.19 -0.31
CA GLY A 249 24.96 -2.65 0.90
C GLY A 249 24.91 -3.67 2.04
N ILE A 250 24.03 -4.65 1.96
CA ILE A 250 23.84 -5.68 3.00
C ILE A 250 24.38 -7.06 2.61
N THR A 251 25.11 -7.16 1.52
CA THR A 251 25.86 -8.34 1.07
C THR A 251 27.23 -8.38 1.74
N ALA A 252 27.85 -9.57 1.83
CA ALA A 252 29.21 -9.72 2.37
C ALA A 252 30.26 -8.99 1.52
N SER A 253 30.04 -8.95 0.21
CA SER A 253 30.82 -8.21 -0.78
C SER A 253 29.91 -7.89 -1.95
N ALA A 254 30.24 -6.88 -2.74
CA ALA A 254 29.46 -6.52 -3.92
C ALA A 254 29.31 -7.72 -4.87
N VAL A 255 28.08 -8.02 -5.25
CA VAL A 255 27.71 -9.08 -6.19
C VAL A 255 27.51 -8.47 -7.57
N THR A 256 28.21 -8.98 -8.58
CA THR A 256 28.02 -8.54 -9.97
C THR A 256 27.23 -9.59 -10.74
N LYS A 257 26.15 -9.15 -11.41
CA LYS A 257 25.32 -10.01 -12.26
C LYS A 257 25.19 -9.42 -13.66
N GLN A 258 25.41 -10.27 -14.65
CA GLN A 258 25.12 -9.95 -16.04
C GLN A 258 23.80 -10.60 -16.43
N LEU A 259 22.89 -9.81 -17.02
CA LEU A 259 21.57 -10.24 -17.46
C LEU A 259 21.43 -10.04 -18.97
N THR A 260 20.91 -11.04 -19.65
CA THR A 260 20.50 -10.92 -21.06
C THR A 260 19.05 -10.49 -21.12
N LEU A 261 18.75 -9.50 -21.94
CA LEU A 261 17.46 -8.78 -21.95
C LEU A 261 17.04 -8.51 -23.41
N ASN A 262 15.89 -7.88 -23.57
CA ASN A 262 15.46 -7.30 -24.86
C ASN A 262 14.54 -6.10 -24.58
N ILE A 263 15.14 -4.99 -24.15
CA ILE A 263 14.39 -3.77 -23.83
C ILE A 263 14.48 -2.81 -25.01
N LYS A 264 13.37 -2.61 -25.69
CA LYS A 264 13.27 -1.67 -26.81
C LYS A 264 13.45 -0.23 -26.35
N LYS A 265 13.86 0.66 -27.28
CA LYS A 265 13.95 2.10 -27.01
C LYS A 265 12.62 2.63 -26.45
N GLY A 266 12.69 3.40 -25.38
CA GLY A 266 11.55 3.97 -24.70
C GLY A 266 10.75 3.02 -23.80
N HIS A 267 11.09 1.73 -23.79
CA HIS A 267 10.34 0.77 -22.99
C HIS A 267 10.90 0.63 -21.58
N MET A 268 10.02 0.34 -20.65
CA MET A 268 10.35 -0.12 -19.31
C MET A 268 10.29 -1.63 -19.25
N ASP A 269 11.13 -2.22 -18.39
CA ASP A 269 11.14 -3.65 -18.10
C ASP A 269 11.53 -3.89 -16.64
N THR A 270 11.31 -5.12 -16.16
CA THR A 270 11.61 -5.51 -14.78
C THR A 270 12.78 -6.49 -14.75
N LEU A 271 13.87 -6.09 -14.11
CA LEU A 271 15.00 -6.96 -13.81
C LEU A 271 14.72 -7.75 -12.54
N LYS A 272 14.80 -9.08 -12.61
CA LYS A 272 14.71 -9.95 -11.44
C LYS A 272 16.13 -10.17 -10.90
N LEU A 273 16.32 -9.71 -9.68
CA LEU A 273 17.61 -9.74 -9.00
C LEU A 273 17.51 -10.60 -7.75
N ASP A 274 18.60 -11.31 -7.44
CA ASP A 274 18.75 -12.03 -6.19
C ASP A 274 20.19 -11.91 -5.69
N ALA A 275 20.38 -11.81 -4.38
CA ALA A 275 21.69 -11.74 -3.77
C ALA A 275 21.69 -12.35 -2.37
N PRO A 276 22.77 -13.03 -1.95
CA PRO A 276 22.94 -13.44 -0.56
C PRO A 276 23.18 -12.21 0.30
N ILE A 277 22.34 -12.02 1.32
CA ILE A 277 22.50 -10.95 2.30
C ILE A 277 22.97 -11.54 3.64
N ILE A 278 23.63 -10.73 4.47
CA ILE A 278 24.22 -11.17 5.74
C ILE A 278 23.67 -10.42 6.95
N LYS A 279 22.89 -9.35 6.72
CA LYS A 279 22.30 -8.52 7.75
C LYS A 279 21.06 -7.82 7.24
N SER A 280 20.22 -7.29 8.15
CA SER A 280 19.14 -6.37 7.82
C SER A 280 19.70 -5.03 7.34
N GLY A 281 18.91 -4.30 6.55
CA GLY A 281 19.28 -2.96 6.06
C GLY A 281 18.92 -2.74 4.60
N LYS A 282 19.60 -1.82 3.93
CA LYS A 282 19.34 -1.43 2.54
C LYS A 282 20.21 -2.20 1.56
N LEU A 283 19.57 -2.85 0.60
CA LEU A 283 20.20 -3.39 -0.61
C LEU A 283 20.26 -2.27 -1.64
N GLU A 284 21.41 -2.06 -2.24
CA GLU A 284 21.60 -1.12 -3.34
C GLU A 284 21.85 -1.88 -4.64
N VAL A 285 21.19 -1.47 -5.70
CA VAL A 285 21.42 -1.97 -7.06
C VAL A 285 21.82 -0.82 -7.95
N SER A 286 22.97 -0.95 -8.61
CA SER A 286 23.46 0.00 -9.59
C SER A 286 23.77 -0.70 -10.93
N LEU A 287 23.60 0.03 -12.03
CA LEU A 287 23.94 -0.45 -13.37
C LEU A 287 25.37 -0.02 -13.71
N SER A 288 26.23 -0.98 -13.97
CA SER A 288 27.64 -0.71 -14.32
C SER A 288 27.94 -0.80 -15.81
N LYS A 289 27.24 -1.69 -16.55
CA LYS A 289 27.36 -1.79 -18.01
C LYS A 289 26.00 -1.94 -18.68
N VAL A 290 25.88 -1.42 -19.88
CA VAL A 290 24.73 -1.57 -20.78
C VAL A 290 25.25 -1.96 -22.17
N ASN A 291 24.75 -3.07 -22.73
CA ASN A 291 25.25 -3.65 -23.98
C ASN A 291 26.80 -3.83 -23.97
N ASP A 292 27.33 -4.29 -22.83
CA ASP A 292 28.77 -4.49 -22.55
C ASP A 292 29.63 -3.21 -22.57
N ILE A 293 29.02 -2.04 -22.69
CA ILE A 293 29.65 -0.72 -22.61
C ILE A 293 29.55 -0.20 -21.17
N ASP A 294 30.66 0.28 -20.64
CA ASP A 294 30.68 0.91 -19.30
C ASP A 294 29.78 2.15 -19.27
N LYS A 295 29.01 2.26 -18.20
CA LYS A 295 28.09 3.37 -18.02
C LYS A 295 28.81 4.55 -17.38
N GLU A 296 28.81 5.71 -18.03
CA GLU A 296 29.49 6.91 -17.51
C GLU A 296 28.82 7.44 -16.22
N VAL A 297 27.48 7.37 -16.15
CA VAL A 297 26.72 7.79 -14.98
C VAL A 297 25.99 6.58 -14.39
N ALA A 298 26.44 6.14 -13.23
CA ALA A 298 25.78 5.07 -12.50
C ALA A 298 24.39 5.56 -12.05
N THR A 299 23.35 4.77 -12.36
CA THR A 299 22.03 4.94 -11.76
C THR A 299 21.83 3.83 -10.76
N SER A 300 21.43 4.19 -9.54
CA SER A 300 21.18 3.21 -8.49
C SER A 300 19.84 3.42 -7.84
N SER A 301 19.33 2.40 -7.19
CA SER A 301 18.16 2.44 -6.32
C SER A 301 18.36 1.52 -5.14
N THR A 302 17.62 1.75 -4.07
CA THR A 302 17.73 0.98 -2.83
C THR A 302 16.38 0.44 -2.40
N CYS A 303 16.38 -0.74 -1.75
CA CYS A 303 15.23 -1.26 -1.01
C CYS A 303 15.68 -1.90 0.30
N SER A 304 14.76 -1.97 1.27
CA SER A 304 15.06 -2.48 2.61
C SER A 304 14.69 -3.95 2.75
N PHE A 305 15.55 -4.69 3.46
CA PHE A 305 15.31 -6.08 3.84
C PHE A 305 15.50 -6.27 5.35
N VAL A 306 14.70 -7.18 5.91
CA VAL A 306 14.86 -7.74 7.25
C VAL A 306 15.44 -9.13 7.12
N TYR A 307 16.62 -9.36 7.67
CA TYR A 307 17.34 -10.64 7.67
C TYR A 307 17.26 -11.28 9.05
N TYR A 308 16.76 -12.49 9.15
CA TYR A 308 16.44 -13.11 10.43
C TYR A 308 16.64 -14.63 10.46
N GLY A 309 16.81 -15.17 11.70
CA GLY A 309 16.79 -16.61 11.97
C GLY A 309 15.36 -17.05 12.33
N LYS A 310 14.89 -18.18 11.79
CA LYS A 310 13.55 -18.70 12.10
C LYS A 310 13.44 -19.40 13.48
N GLN A 311 14.54 -19.80 14.05
CA GLN A 311 14.54 -20.66 15.25
C GLN A 311 14.09 -19.89 16.50
N ASN A 312 13.07 -20.39 17.17
CA ASN A 312 12.52 -19.84 18.43
C ASN A 312 11.86 -18.46 18.32
N MET A 313 11.52 -18.00 17.13
CA MET A 313 10.79 -16.73 16.97
C MET A 313 9.29 -16.95 17.15
N PRO A 314 8.59 -16.12 17.96
CA PRO A 314 7.13 -16.19 18.09
C PRO A 314 6.46 -15.71 16.79
N LYS A 315 5.20 -16.11 16.62
CA LYS A 315 4.37 -15.56 15.54
C LYS A 315 4.05 -14.10 15.85
N ARG A 316 4.12 -13.24 14.80
CA ARG A 316 3.65 -11.86 14.92
C ARG A 316 2.13 -11.81 15.00
N GLN A 317 1.59 -10.71 15.50
CA GLN A 317 0.21 -10.34 15.25
C GLN A 317 0.18 -9.33 14.09
N HIS A 318 -0.53 -9.69 13.03
CA HIS A 318 -0.65 -8.86 11.85
C HIS A 318 -1.52 -7.63 12.11
N LEU A 319 -1.25 -6.52 11.44
CA LEU A 319 -2.08 -5.31 11.48
C LEU A 319 -2.72 -5.09 10.11
N PHE A 320 -4.05 -5.01 10.09
CA PHE A 320 -4.81 -4.41 9.00
C PHE A 320 -5.15 -2.96 9.35
N GLU A 321 -4.66 -2.03 8.55
CA GLU A 321 -5.12 -0.65 8.56
C GLU A 321 -6.16 -0.48 7.46
N ARG A 322 -7.35 -0.07 7.83
CA ARG A 322 -8.48 0.17 6.94
C ARG A 322 -8.61 1.68 6.72
N TRP A 323 -8.43 2.10 5.50
CA TRP A 323 -8.57 3.50 5.08
C TRP A 323 -9.93 3.68 4.46
N VAL A 324 -10.83 4.39 5.15
CA VAL A 324 -12.25 4.49 4.80
C VAL A 324 -12.74 5.94 4.89
N ALA A 325 -13.95 6.17 4.39
CA ALA A 325 -14.65 7.44 4.56
C ALA A 325 -16.16 7.23 4.56
N GLN A 326 -16.91 8.06 5.29
CA GLN A 326 -18.36 8.00 5.34
C GLN A 326 -19.04 8.18 3.98
N TRP A 327 -18.43 8.96 3.11
CA TRP A 327 -18.92 9.21 1.75
C TRP A 327 -18.59 8.07 0.77
N ALA A 328 -17.70 7.15 1.13
CA ALA A 328 -17.27 6.07 0.25
C ALA A 328 -18.27 4.91 0.26
N PRO A 329 -18.91 4.58 -0.88
CA PRO A 329 -20.01 3.61 -0.90
C PRO A 329 -19.57 2.16 -0.67
N PHE A 330 -18.27 1.85 -0.81
CA PHE A 330 -17.75 0.49 -0.68
C PHE A 330 -17.00 0.25 0.62
N THR A 331 -17.16 1.11 1.62
CA THR A 331 -16.50 0.94 2.95
C THR A 331 -16.83 -0.41 3.59
N SER A 332 -18.06 -0.93 3.43
CA SER A 332 -18.47 -2.24 3.95
C SER A 332 -17.70 -3.41 3.37
N ARG A 333 -17.26 -3.33 2.10
CA ARG A 333 -16.49 -4.40 1.45
C ARG A 333 -15.13 -4.66 2.08
N VAL A 334 -14.58 -3.67 2.77
CA VAL A 334 -13.36 -3.85 3.55
C VAL A 334 -13.59 -4.80 4.73
N ASN A 335 -14.79 -4.76 5.33
CA ASN A 335 -15.17 -5.68 6.39
C ASN A 335 -15.29 -7.11 5.86
N GLU A 336 -15.99 -7.28 4.73
CA GLU A 336 -16.15 -8.57 4.06
C GLU A 336 -14.78 -9.18 3.75
N GLU A 337 -13.85 -8.42 3.15
CA GLU A 337 -12.49 -8.87 2.84
C GLU A 337 -11.73 -9.34 4.09
N ILE A 338 -11.84 -8.61 5.21
CA ILE A 338 -11.15 -8.98 6.46
C ILE A 338 -11.81 -10.21 7.10
N ASP A 339 -13.13 -10.32 7.03
CA ASP A 339 -13.85 -11.46 7.59
C ASP A 339 -13.58 -12.73 6.77
N ASP A 340 -13.53 -12.64 5.45
CA ASP A 340 -13.09 -13.73 4.55
C ASP A 340 -11.65 -14.20 4.89
N VAL A 341 -10.75 -13.26 5.17
CA VAL A 341 -9.38 -13.58 5.61
C VAL A 341 -9.37 -14.29 6.95
N LYS A 342 -10.14 -13.82 7.93
CA LYS A 342 -10.25 -14.47 9.25
C LYS A 342 -10.80 -15.88 9.13
N GLU A 343 -11.88 -16.07 8.36
CA GLU A 343 -12.49 -17.38 8.12
C GLU A 343 -11.50 -18.34 7.45
N PHE A 344 -10.78 -17.86 6.43
CA PHE A 344 -9.79 -18.68 5.72
C PHE A 344 -8.65 -19.17 6.62
N PHE A 345 -8.21 -18.32 7.56
CA PHE A 345 -7.15 -18.68 8.50
C PHE A 345 -7.68 -19.15 9.87
N GLU A 346 -8.97 -19.43 9.97
CA GLU A 346 -9.56 -20.03 11.18
C GLU A 346 -8.89 -21.36 11.51
N GLY A 347 -8.56 -21.56 12.79
CA GLY A 347 -7.82 -22.73 13.26
C GLY A 347 -6.31 -22.67 13.09
N THR A 348 -5.78 -21.64 12.45
CA THR A 348 -4.33 -21.34 12.46
C THR A 348 -3.96 -20.56 13.73
N ASP A 349 -2.65 -20.43 14.00
CA ASP A 349 -2.14 -19.59 15.10
C ASP A 349 -1.92 -18.11 14.69
N LEU A 350 -2.36 -17.73 13.50
CA LEU A 350 -2.29 -16.34 13.02
C LEU A 350 -3.26 -15.44 13.79
N LYS A 351 -2.79 -14.26 14.16
CA LYS A 351 -3.58 -13.25 14.87
C LYS A 351 -3.59 -11.96 14.09
N PHE A 352 -4.76 -11.33 14.04
CA PHE A 352 -4.99 -10.08 13.31
C PHE A 352 -5.52 -9.00 14.23
N ASN A 353 -4.88 -7.85 14.19
CA ASN A 353 -5.36 -6.61 14.77
C ASN A 353 -5.86 -5.68 13.66
N ILE A 354 -6.81 -4.83 13.95
CA ILE A 354 -7.43 -3.93 12.97
C ILE A 354 -7.37 -2.50 13.52
N CYS A 355 -7.08 -1.55 12.64
CA CYS A 355 -7.21 -0.12 12.90
C CYS A 355 -7.99 0.51 11.73
N GLU A 356 -9.14 1.11 12.02
CA GLU A 356 -9.95 1.81 11.03
C GLU A 356 -9.65 3.31 11.07
N LEU A 357 -9.12 3.84 9.97
CA LEU A 357 -8.75 5.23 9.82
C LEU A 357 -9.71 5.93 8.85
N HIS A 358 -10.45 6.88 9.35
CA HIS A 358 -11.28 7.76 8.53
C HIS A 358 -10.45 8.90 7.95
N VAL A 359 -10.74 9.24 6.69
CA VAL A 359 -10.07 10.31 5.95
C VAL A 359 -11.07 11.16 5.19
N ASP A 360 -10.78 12.46 5.08
CA ASP A 360 -11.58 13.42 4.32
C ASP A 360 -13.08 13.46 4.71
N ASP A 361 -13.42 13.16 5.96
CA ASP A 361 -14.77 13.21 6.51
C ASP A 361 -14.79 13.82 7.93
N ASN A 362 -15.97 13.89 8.55
CA ASN A 362 -16.14 14.53 9.87
C ASN A 362 -15.79 13.61 11.06
N ILE A 363 -15.36 12.38 10.83
CA ILE A 363 -14.81 11.48 11.84
C ILE A 363 -13.27 11.48 11.78
N SER A 364 -12.69 11.89 10.65
CA SER A 364 -11.23 11.99 10.52
C SER A 364 -10.63 12.95 11.55
N THR A 365 -9.43 12.64 12.00
CA THR A 365 -8.66 13.44 12.96
C THR A 365 -7.43 14.06 12.31
N ALA A 366 -6.81 15.05 12.94
CA ALA A 366 -5.55 15.62 12.45
C ALA A 366 -4.46 14.54 12.33
N GLU A 367 -4.40 13.61 13.29
CA GLU A 367 -3.43 12.51 13.27
C GLU A 367 -3.75 11.50 12.16
N SER A 368 -5.03 11.17 11.91
CA SER A 368 -5.38 10.26 10.80
C SER A 368 -4.99 10.84 9.44
N GLU A 369 -5.07 12.17 9.28
CA GLU A 369 -4.63 12.85 8.07
C GLU A 369 -3.11 12.84 7.89
N ILE A 370 -2.34 12.95 8.99
CA ILE A 370 -0.88 12.77 8.95
C ILE A 370 -0.52 11.34 8.55
N LEU A 371 -1.18 10.34 9.15
CA LEU A 371 -0.97 8.93 8.82
C LEU A 371 -1.37 8.63 7.37
N ARG A 372 -2.43 9.28 6.88
CA ARG A 372 -2.84 9.20 5.48
C ARG A 372 -1.73 9.74 4.56
N ALA A 373 -1.23 10.93 4.83
CA ALA A 373 -0.16 11.53 4.03
C ALA A 373 1.07 10.60 3.98
N ASN A 374 1.44 10.01 5.11
CA ASN A 374 2.56 9.06 5.20
C ASN A 374 2.32 7.76 4.40
N SER A 375 1.08 7.27 4.35
CA SER A 375 0.75 6.01 3.68
C SER A 375 0.51 6.15 2.17
N TYR A 376 0.09 7.33 1.72
CA TYR A 376 -0.25 7.63 0.33
C TYR A 376 0.73 8.62 -0.34
N ASN A 377 1.98 8.70 0.14
CA ASN A 377 3.01 9.56 -0.43
C ASN A 377 2.53 11.00 -0.65
N ASN A 378 1.93 11.59 0.40
CA ASN A 378 1.45 12.98 0.41
C ASN A 378 0.34 13.30 -0.62
N MET A 379 -0.49 12.33 -0.99
CA MET A 379 -1.69 12.64 -1.75
C MET A 379 -2.55 13.67 -1.03
N SER A 380 -3.02 14.67 -1.78
CA SER A 380 -3.85 15.75 -1.21
C SER A 380 -5.16 15.21 -0.66
N ALA A 381 -5.67 15.83 0.41
CA ALA A 381 -7.01 15.61 0.92
C ALA A 381 -8.07 15.70 -0.20
N GLY A 382 -9.09 14.86 -0.15
CA GLY A 382 -10.15 14.76 -1.17
C GLY A 382 -9.74 14.02 -2.45
N LYS A 383 -8.51 13.49 -2.53
CA LYS A 383 -8.02 12.72 -3.67
C LYS A 383 -7.58 11.31 -3.29
N THR A 384 -7.58 11.00 -2.00
CA THR A 384 -7.23 9.69 -1.49
C THR A 384 -8.25 8.65 -1.96
N PRO A 385 -7.84 7.62 -2.70
CA PRO A 385 -8.76 6.56 -3.09
C PRO A 385 -9.10 5.72 -1.85
N VAL A 386 -10.37 5.71 -1.46
CA VAL A 386 -10.90 4.87 -0.39
C VAL A 386 -12.16 4.14 -0.86
N PRO A 387 -12.47 2.94 -0.32
CA PRO A 387 -11.75 2.24 0.74
C PRO A 387 -10.50 1.51 0.24
N ARG A 388 -9.48 1.42 1.09
CA ARG A 388 -8.27 0.64 0.86
C ARG A 388 -7.81 -0.06 2.15
N LEU A 389 -6.98 -1.08 1.97
CA LEU A 389 -6.32 -1.81 3.05
C LEU A 389 -4.82 -1.63 3.01
N SER A 390 -4.19 -1.74 4.17
CA SER A 390 -2.76 -1.97 4.32
C SER A 390 -2.55 -3.15 5.26
N LEU A 391 -1.70 -4.09 4.88
CA LEU A 391 -1.29 -5.21 5.72
C LEU A 391 0.14 -4.99 6.18
N ASN A 392 0.36 -4.76 7.47
CA ASN A 392 1.66 -4.48 8.08
C ASN A 392 2.46 -3.37 7.39
N ARG A 393 1.83 -2.48 6.64
CA ARG A 393 2.44 -1.48 5.75
C ARG A 393 3.52 -2.06 4.84
N ILE A 394 3.32 -3.30 4.41
CA ILE A 394 4.20 -3.92 3.41
C ILE A 394 3.88 -3.29 2.06
N PRO A 395 4.90 -2.92 1.27
CA PRO A 395 4.68 -2.30 -0.03
C PRO A 395 3.77 -3.15 -0.92
N TYR A 396 2.79 -2.50 -1.55
CA TYR A 396 1.99 -3.10 -2.61
C TYR A 396 2.63 -2.86 -3.98
N ASP A 397 3.15 -1.67 -4.15
CA ASP A 397 3.96 -1.20 -5.26
C ASP A 397 5.02 -0.22 -4.72
N ASP A 398 5.79 0.37 -5.60
CA ASP A 398 6.89 1.28 -5.21
C ASP A 398 6.41 2.54 -4.48
N ALA A 399 5.16 2.93 -4.72
CA ALA A 399 4.62 4.20 -4.28
C ALA A 399 3.77 4.09 -3.01
N THR A 400 3.13 2.94 -2.74
CA THR A 400 2.13 2.85 -1.68
C THR A 400 2.19 1.55 -0.88
N VAL A 401 1.87 1.65 0.41
CA VAL A 401 1.64 0.51 1.30
C VAL A 401 0.16 0.08 1.33
N THR A 402 -0.70 0.75 0.54
CA THR A 402 -2.14 0.49 0.51
C THR A 402 -2.56 -0.21 -0.79
N TYR A 403 -3.58 -1.05 -0.72
CA TYR A 403 -4.12 -1.78 -1.87
C TYR A 403 -5.65 -1.81 -1.86
N SER A 404 -6.25 -2.14 -3.01
CA SER A 404 -7.70 -2.27 -3.14
C SER A 404 -8.23 -3.44 -2.31
N CYS A 405 -9.38 -3.26 -1.67
CA CYS A 405 -10.10 -4.25 -0.86
C CYS A 405 -10.86 -5.30 -1.69
N LEU A 406 -10.33 -5.73 -2.83
CA LEU A 406 -11.01 -6.67 -3.73
C LEU A 406 -10.21 -7.98 -3.87
N GLY A 407 -10.22 -8.83 -2.84
CA GLY A 407 -9.68 -10.19 -2.90
C GLY A 407 -8.15 -10.30 -2.87
N ASN A 408 -7.45 -9.25 -2.43
CA ASN A 408 -5.98 -9.25 -2.44
C ASN A 408 -5.35 -9.65 -1.10
N SER A 409 -6.08 -9.56 0.00
CA SER A 409 -5.51 -9.75 1.35
C SER A 409 -5.07 -11.18 1.61
N LYS A 410 -5.85 -12.17 1.15
CA LYS A 410 -5.53 -13.58 1.30
C LYS A 410 -4.22 -13.94 0.57
N ALA A 411 -4.11 -13.58 -0.70
CA ALA A 411 -2.92 -13.85 -1.50
C ALA A 411 -1.66 -13.18 -0.86
N ARG A 412 -1.81 -11.96 -0.34
CA ARG A 412 -0.70 -11.29 0.34
C ARG A 412 -0.27 -11.99 1.63
N LEU A 413 -1.19 -12.61 2.36
CA LEU A 413 -0.84 -13.39 3.56
C LEU A 413 -0.20 -14.72 3.20
N GLU A 414 -0.64 -15.38 2.13
CA GLU A 414 -0.01 -16.59 1.61
C GLU A 414 1.44 -16.32 1.17
N ASP A 415 1.68 -15.19 0.50
CA ASP A 415 3.01 -14.75 0.09
C ASP A 415 3.91 -14.37 1.29
N LEU A 416 3.34 -14.10 2.46
CA LEU A 416 4.03 -13.65 3.67
C LEU A 416 4.39 -14.79 4.63
N GLU A 417 4.55 -16.02 4.18
CA GLU A 417 4.98 -17.12 5.07
C GLU A 417 6.26 -16.77 5.83
N GLU A 418 7.23 -16.13 5.17
CA GLU A 418 8.46 -15.63 5.80
C GLU A 418 8.19 -14.44 6.75
N GLY A 419 7.13 -13.68 6.53
CA GLY A 419 6.74 -12.51 7.33
C GLY A 419 5.85 -12.83 8.53
N THR A 420 5.65 -14.09 8.91
CA THR A 420 4.78 -14.47 10.03
C THR A 420 5.47 -14.44 11.39
N TYR A 421 6.77 -14.17 11.44
CA TYR A 421 7.56 -14.17 12.69
C TYR A 421 7.71 -12.77 13.26
N SER A 422 7.68 -12.67 14.60
CA SER A 422 8.01 -11.46 15.33
C SER A 422 9.48 -11.45 15.72
N PHE A 423 10.13 -10.30 15.56
CA PHE A 423 11.52 -10.05 16.00
C PHE A 423 11.58 -9.68 17.49
N TYR A 424 10.43 -9.62 18.13
CA TYR A 424 10.25 -9.15 19.49
C TYR A 424 9.36 -10.09 20.29
N ASN A 425 9.70 -10.29 21.57
CA ASN A 425 8.72 -10.74 22.54
C ASN A 425 8.03 -9.48 23.08
N PHE A 426 6.81 -9.24 22.60
CA PHE A 426 6.10 -7.99 22.75
C PHE A 426 4.84 -8.17 23.58
N ASN A 427 4.72 -7.44 24.67
CA ASN A 427 3.55 -7.46 25.55
C ASN A 427 2.99 -6.04 25.76
N LEU A 428 1.67 -5.94 25.79
CA LEU A 428 0.91 -4.74 26.10
C LEU A 428 -0.12 -5.07 27.18
N SER A 429 -0.16 -4.30 28.26
CA SER A 429 -1.17 -4.42 29.30
C SER A 429 -1.74 -3.07 29.68
N LEU A 430 -3.04 -3.06 30.03
CA LEU A 430 -3.74 -1.86 30.52
C LEU A 430 -4.08 -2.03 31.99
N THR A 431 -3.85 -0.98 32.75
CA THR A 431 -4.24 -0.91 34.17
C THR A 431 -5.17 0.31 34.37
N PRO A 432 -6.33 0.13 35.02
CA PRO A 432 -7.22 1.24 35.34
C PRO A 432 -6.56 2.16 36.37
N THR A 433 -7.00 3.43 36.41
CA THR A 433 -6.72 4.38 37.48
C THR A 433 -8.00 4.67 38.27
N ASP A 434 -7.91 5.53 39.27
CA ASP A 434 -9.11 5.99 40.01
C ASP A 434 -10.08 6.79 39.12
N ASP A 435 -9.57 7.41 38.06
CA ASP A 435 -10.39 8.07 37.03
C ASP A 435 -10.67 7.06 35.90
N PRO A 436 -11.94 6.68 35.67
CA PRO A 436 -12.28 5.71 34.62
C PRO A 436 -11.91 6.18 33.20
N LYS A 437 -11.73 7.48 33.01
CA LYS A 437 -11.24 8.03 31.72
C LYS A 437 -9.72 8.03 31.58
N LYS A 438 -8.99 7.48 32.56
CA LYS A 438 -7.52 7.37 32.54
C LYS A 438 -7.08 5.96 32.75
N LEU A 439 -6.16 5.50 31.90
CA LEU A 439 -5.52 4.18 32.00
C LEU A 439 -4.01 4.36 31.98
N LYS A 440 -3.30 3.34 32.47
CA LYS A 440 -1.87 3.15 32.26
C LYS A 440 -1.69 2.04 31.23
N ALA A 441 -1.02 2.32 30.12
CA ALA A 441 -0.60 1.34 29.13
C ALA A 441 0.86 0.98 29.36
N LYS A 442 1.13 -0.23 29.85
CA LYS A 442 2.49 -0.73 30.02
C LYS A 442 2.89 -1.56 28.80
N VAL A 443 4.04 -1.22 28.24
CA VAL A 443 4.66 -1.90 27.11
C VAL A 443 5.96 -2.53 27.56
N ASP A 444 6.09 -3.84 27.43
CA ASP A 444 7.32 -4.58 27.67
C ASP A 444 7.75 -5.26 26.36
N VAL A 445 8.96 -5.01 25.90
CA VAL A 445 9.53 -5.58 24.67
C VAL A 445 10.90 -6.19 24.97
N THR A 446 11.10 -7.43 24.52
CA THR A 446 12.43 -8.04 24.48
C THR A 446 12.82 -8.26 23.03
N GLU A 447 13.97 -7.75 22.61
CA GLU A 447 14.53 -7.95 21.29
C GLU A 447 15.02 -9.40 21.15
N LEU A 448 14.50 -10.12 20.16
CA LEU A 448 14.89 -11.50 19.85
C LEU A 448 15.86 -11.57 18.68
N GLU A 449 15.71 -10.65 17.73
CA GLU A 449 16.60 -10.46 16.59
C GLU A 449 16.87 -8.97 16.44
N LYS A 450 18.13 -8.59 16.45
CA LYS A 450 18.53 -7.19 16.28
C LYS A 450 18.34 -6.78 14.81
N LEU A 451 17.52 -5.75 14.60
CA LEU A 451 17.33 -5.14 13.29
C LEU A 451 18.29 -3.94 13.15
N ASP A 452 19.11 -3.92 12.10
CA ASP A 452 20.02 -2.82 11.80
C ASP A 452 19.28 -1.63 11.16
N PHE A 453 18.22 -1.16 11.83
CA PHE A 453 17.50 0.05 11.48
C PHE A 453 17.57 1.05 12.63
N ASP A 454 17.84 2.29 12.32
CA ASP A 454 17.93 3.41 13.28
C ASP A 454 16.59 4.13 13.50
N ASP A 455 15.56 3.74 12.75
CA ASP A 455 14.24 4.36 12.75
C ASP A 455 13.12 3.44 13.26
N VAL A 456 13.45 2.42 14.06
CA VAL A 456 12.43 1.57 14.70
C VAL A 456 11.73 2.34 15.81
N VAL A 457 10.39 2.35 15.74
CA VAL A 457 9.54 3.11 16.68
C VAL A 457 8.42 2.25 17.26
N LEU A 458 7.98 2.64 18.45
CA LEU A 458 6.75 2.21 19.09
C LEU A 458 5.68 3.27 18.86
N THR A 459 4.51 2.86 18.36
CA THR A 459 3.32 3.71 18.28
C THR A 459 2.19 3.11 19.10
N LEU A 460 1.57 3.93 19.94
CA LEU A 460 0.38 3.56 20.72
C LEU A 460 -0.81 4.37 20.22
N THR A 461 -1.89 3.66 19.91
CA THR A 461 -3.10 4.23 19.33
C THR A 461 -4.32 3.87 20.18
N LEU A 462 -5.15 4.85 20.50
CA LEU A 462 -6.45 4.63 21.14
C LEU A 462 -7.49 4.32 20.06
N LEU A 463 -8.20 3.22 20.23
CA LEU A 463 -9.28 2.76 19.35
C LEU A 463 -10.60 2.69 20.12
N GLU A 464 -11.73 2.86 19.40
CA GLU A 464 -13.09 2.71 19.95
C GLU A 464 -13.93 1.77 19.07
N ASP A 465 -14.64 0.85 19.71
CA ASP A 465 -15.62 -0.04 19.06
C ASP A 465 -17.05 0.48 19.18
N SER A 466 -17.93 -0.06 18.33
CA SER A 466 -19.37 0.15 18.38
C SER A 466 -19.77 1.64 18.27
N VAL A 467 -19.03 2.41 17.49
CA VAL A 467 -19.38 3.81 17.21
C VAL A 467 -20.45 3.86 16.13
N LEU A 468 -21.62 4.44 16.46
CA LEU A 468 -22.74 4.54 15.52
C LEU A 468 -22.37 5.41 14.31
N ALA A 469 -22.53 4.85 13.12
CA ALA A 469 -22.32 5.53 11.85
C ALA A 469 -23.58 6.32 11.45
N VAL A 470 -23.55 7.63 11.64
CA VAL A 470 -24.72 8.49 11.35
C VAL A 470 -24.95 8.71 9.85
N LYS A 471 -23.92 8.59 9.02
CA LYS A 471 -23.96 8.99 7.58
C LYS A 471 -23.14 8.09 6.64
N GLN A 472 -23.02 6.79 6.92
CA GLN A 472 -22.29 5.91 6.01
C GLN A 472 -23.08 5.73 4.70
N THR A 473 -22.46 6.09 3.58
CA THR A 473 -23.04 5.89 2.24
C THR A 473 -23.11 4.38 1.93
N GLN A 474 -24.29 3.90 1.53
CA GLN A 474 -24.56 2.49 1.25
C GLN A 474 -24.17 1.56 2.41
N ALA A 475 -24.52 1.95 3.63
CA ALA A 475 -24.35 1.08 4.79
C ALA A 475 -25.05 -0.27 4.56
N PRO A 476 -24.43 -1.41 4.91
CA PRO A 476 -25.01 -2.74 4.69
C PRO A 476 -26.14 -3.05 5.68
N SER A 477 -26.24 -2.30 6.76
CA SER A 477 -27.26 -2.44 7.81
C SER A 477 -27.65 -1.08 8.38
N ASP A 478 -28.81 -1.01 8.98
CA ASP A 478 -29.26 0.15 9.75
C ASP A 478 -29.78 -0.37 11.11
N PRO A 479 -29.13 -0.06 12.23
CA PRO A 479 -27.93 0.78 12.36
C PRO A 479 -26.62 0.10 11.89
N TYR A 480 -25.68 0.91 11.41
CA TYR A 480 -24.31 0.48 11.09
C TYR A 480 -23.33 1.03 12.14
N TYR A 481 -22.34 0.22 12.54
CA TYR A 481 -21.37 0.59 13.57
C TYR A 481 -19.94 0.44 13.04
N TYR A 482 -19.09 1.41 13.35
CA TYR A 482 -17.65 1.31 13.16
C TYR A 482 -17.02 0.58 14.35
N ASN A 483 -16.06 -0.29 14.06
CA ASN A 483 -15.28 -1.00 15.06
C ASN A 483 -13.78 -0.80 14.80
N ASN A 484 -13.00 -0.78 15.88
CA ASN A 484 -11.57 -0.45 15.84
C ASN A 484 -11.29 0.95 15.27
N LEU A 485 -12.22 1.88 15.46
CA LEU A 485 -12.12 3.25 14.97
C LEU A 485 -10.95 3.96 15.63
N PHE A 486 -10.07 4.51 14.83
CA PHE A 486 -8.96 5.35 15.28
C PHE A 486 -9.49 6.61 15.98
N VAL A 487 -9.08 6.81 17.24
CA VAL A 487 -9.44 7.99 18.02
C VAL A 487 -8.29 8.99 18.03
N LYS A 488 -7.12 8.57 18.47
CA LYS A 488 -5.90 9.38 18.52
C LYS A 488 -4.66 8.52 18.73
N THR A 489 -3.51 9.12 18.50
CA THR A 489 -2.22 8.57 18.92
C THR A 489 -1.94 8.97 20.37
N ILE A 490 -1.46 8.02 21.20
CA ILE A 490 -1.23 8.23 22.63
C ILE A 490 0.15 8.88 22.86
N ASN A 491 1.19 8.37 22.17
CA ASN A 491 2.56 8.86 22.34
C ASN A 491 2.96 9.86 21.24
N SER A 492 3.09 9.41 20.02
CA SER A 492 3.44 10.26 18.87
C SER A 492 2.92 9.66 17.58
N THR A 493 2.37 10.48 16.68
CA THR A 493 1.89 10.07 15.35
C THR A 493 3.02 9.46 14.49
N HIS A 494 4.27 9.88 14.74
CA HIS A 494 5.46 9.34 14.08
C HIS A 494 6.13 8.24 14.90
N GLY A 495 5.53 7.80 16.00
CA GLY A 495 6.09 6.86 16.94
C GLY A 495 7.20 7.46 17.82
N THR A 496 7.48 6.78 18.93
CA THR A 496 8.60 7.07 19.83
C THR A 496 9.73 6.09 19.52
N PRO A 497 10.99 6.54 19.42
CA PRO A 497 12.13 5.63 19.18
C PRO A 497 12.16 4.48 20.19
N LEU A 498 12.32 3.27 19.71
CA LEU A 498 12.41 2.07 20.53
C LEU A 498 13.89 1.83 20.88
N VAL A 499 14.30 2.30 22.04
CA VAL A 499 15.69 2.20 22.52
C VAL A 499 15.81 1.05 23.49
N PHE A 500 16.56 0.02 23.14
CA PHE A 500 16.79 -1.15 23.98
C PHE A 500 17.99 -0.95 24.92
N VAL A 501 17.81 -1.33 26.18
CA VAL A 501 18.89 -1.47 27.16
C VAL A 501 19.01 -2.96 27.49
N ASP A 502 20.16 -3.55 27.24
CA ASP A 502 20.40 -4.99 27.36
C ASP A 502 19.32 -5.85 26.68
N GLY A 503 18.92 -5.44 25.45
CA GLY A 503 17.89 -6.12 24.66
C GLY A 503 16.47 -6.00 25.20
N LYS A 504 16.21 -5.09 26.13
CA LYS A 504 14.89 -4.88 26.74
C LYS A 504 14.46 -3.43 26.67
N PHE A 505 13.15 -3.25 26.51
CA PHE A 505 12.46 -1.98 26.61
C PHE A 505 11.24 -2.17 27.52
N SER A 506 11.02 -1.24 28.46
CA SER A 506 9.83 -1.24 29.32
C SER A 506 9.44 0.19 29.63
N GLU A 507 8.24 0.57 29.27
CA GLU A 507 7.72 1.92 29.48
C GLU A 507 6.23 1.91 29.77
N THR A 508 5.76 2.90 30.54
CA THR A 508 4.34 3.07 30.87
C THR A 508 3.86 4.43 30.39
N TYR A 509 2.77 4.42 29.65
CA TYR A 509 2.15 5.60 29.06
C TYR A 509 0.82 5.91 29.72
N ASP A 510 0.55 7.20 29.93
CA ASP A 510 -0.75 7.67 30.34
C ASP A 510 -1.70 7.70 29.14
N VAL A 511 -2.86 7.07 29.28
CA VAL A 511 -3.91 7.05 28.26
C VAL A 511 -5.10 7.83 28.78
N GLU A 512 -5.40 8.97 28.15
CA GLU A 512 -6.59 9.75 28.44
C GLU A 512 -7.67 9.43 27.41
N ILE A 513 -8.85 9.00 27.88
CA ILE A 513 -10.04 8.76 27.07
C ILE A 513 -10.82 10.06 27.00
N GLY A 514 -10.97 10.60 25.81
CA GLY A 514 -11.74 11.82 25.56
C GLY A 514 -13.24 11.58 25.50
N ASP A 515 -13.85 11.99 24.39
CA ASP A 515 -15.28 11.75 24.14
C ASP A 515 -15.54 10.27 23.88
N ILE A 516 -16.64 9.77 24.44
CA ILE A 516 -17.08 8.37 24.29
C ILE A 516 -18.20 8.33 23.27
N ARG A 517 -17.85 8.12 22.00
CA ARG A 517 -18.80 8.14 20.87
C ARG A 517 -19.73 6.94 20.87
N SER A 518 -19.25 5.78 21.35
CA SER A 518 -20.04 4.56 21.51
C SER A 518 -21.00 4.59 22.71
N GLY A 519 -20.86 5.58 23.60
CA GLY A 519 -21.60 5.64 24.87
C GLY A 519 -21.13 4.64 25.93
N ASN A 520 -20.10 3.83 25.65
CA ASN A 520 -19.59 2.81 26.57
C ASN A 520 -18.07 2.82 26.63
N ILE A 521 -17.51 3.16 27.79
CA ILE A 521 -16.09 3.24 28.02
C ILE A 521 -15.36 1.89 27.83
N ASN A 522 -16.07 0.78 28.01
CA ASN A 522 -15.50 -0.56 27.82
C ASN A 522 -15.21 -0.88 26.33
N ASN A 523 -15.68 -0.05 25.41
CA ASN A 523 -15.43 -0.19 23.97
C ASN A 523 -14.06 0.37 23.55
N PHE A 524 -13.28 0.92 24.49
CA PHE A 524 -11.94 1.39 24.17
C PHE A 524 -10.90 0.26 24.21
N LYS A 525 -9.92 0.40 23.36
CA LYS A 525 -8.73 -0.48 23.25
C LYS A 525 -7.50 0.37 22.99
N VAL A 526 -6.35 -0.18 23.35
CA VAL A 526 -5.05 0.37 22.93
C VAL A 526 -4.41 -0.63 21.97
N LEU A 527 -4.06 -0.14 20.79
CA LEU A 527 -3.23 -0.81 19.81
C LEU A 527 -1.79 -0.30 19.97
N ALA A 528 -0.85 -1.20 20.15
CA ALA A 528 0.58 -0.90 20.12
C ALA A 528 1.20 -1.56 18.88
N THR A 529 2.04 -0.82 18.16
CA THR A 529 2.76 -1.31 16.98
C THR A 529 4.24 -1.02 17.09
N ILE A 530 5.07 -1.95 16.64
CA ILE A 530 6.51 -1.77 16.43
C ILE A 530 6.77 -1.80 14.93
N GLY A 531 7.42 -0.77 14.40
CA GLY A 531 7.69 -0.66 12.97
C GLY A 531 8.71 0.42 12.64
N ARG A 532 8.89 0.69 11.34
CA ARG A 532 9.71 1.79 10.84
C ARG A 532 8.98 3.12 11.07
N ARG A 533 9.73 4.18 11.31
CA ARG A 533 9.14 5.53 11.48
C ARG A 533 8.49 5.98 10.17
N PRO A 534 7.17 6.21 10.15
CA PRO A 534 6.50 6.66 8.94
C PRO A 534 6.92 8.09 8.61
N ASN A 535 7.27 8.33 7.34
CA ASN A 535 7.58 9.64 6.80
C ASN A 535 7.02 9.75 5.38
N VAL A 536 6.53 10.93 4.99
CA VAL A 536 5.96 11.19 3.65
C VAL A 536 6.97 10.90 2.54
N THR A 537 8.24 11.23 2.79
CA THR A 537 9.32 11.08 1.80
C THR A 537 10.00 9.71 1.81
N SER A 538 9.66 8.85 2.78
CA SER A 538 10.25 7.52 2.85
C SER A 538 9.69 6.63 1.75
N PRO A 539 10.51 5.79 1.10
CA PRO A 539 10.03 4.73 0.23
C PRO A 539 8.99 3.85 0.94
N ALA A 540 8.08 3.24 0.18
CA ALA A 540 7.06 2.36 0.74
C ALA A 540 7.67 1.22 1.58
N ALA A 541 8.80 0.66 1.13
CA ALA A 541 9.54 -0.38 1.85
C ALA A 541 10.07 0.06 3.24
N ASP A 542 10.21 1.35 3.50
CA ASP A 542 10.71 1.88 4.77
C ASP A 542 9.57 2.25 5.75
N LYS A 543 8.35 1.77 5.52
CA LYS A 543 7.17 2.07 6.36
C LYS A 543 6.63 0.84 7.11
N MET A 544 7.27 -0.30 7.00
CA MET A 544 6.80 -1.59 7.51
C MET A 544 6.53 -1.61 9.01
N ILE A 545 5.48 -2.34 9.40
CA ILE A 545 5.19 -2.72 10.79
C ILE A 545 5.68 -4.15 11.02
N PHE A 546 6.47 -4.34 12.06
CA PHE A 546 7.06 -5.64 12.41
C PHE A 546 6.16 -6.48 13.30
N ASP A 547 5.41 -5.85 14.20
CA ASP A 547 4.48 -6.54 15.10
C ASP A 547 3.42 -5.59 15.65
N SER A 548 2.30 -6.13 16.12
CA SER A 548 1.23 -5.37 16.75
C SER A 548 0.63 -6.11 17.95
N ARG A 549 0.11 -5.39 18.93
CA ARG A 549 -0.64 -5.92 20.08
C ARG A 549 -1.84 -5.05 20.37
N VAL A 550 -2.92 -5.68 20.81
CA VAL A 550 -4.11 -4.97 21.28
C VAL A 550 -4.42 -5.38 22.71
N ALA A 551 -4.69 -4.41 23.56
CA ALA A 551 -5.26 -4.61 24.88
C ALA A 551 -6.59 -3.87 24.97
N THR A 552 -7.63 -4.56 25.47
CA THR A 552 -8.96 -4.01 25.69
C THR A 552 -9.04 -3.25 27.00
N TYR A 553 -9.97 -2.29 27.10
CA TYR A 553 -10.26 -1.62 28.36
C TYR A 553 -10.46 -2.67 29.47
N PRO A 554 -9.73 -2.55 30.59
CA PRO A 554 -9.84 -3.51 31.67
C PRO A 554 -11.21 -3.35 32.34
N VAL A 555 -12.17 -4.17 31.92
CA VAL A 555 -13.42 -4.28 32.64
C VAL A 555 -13.05 -4.74 34.05
N ALA A 556 -13.41 -3.96 35.04
CA ALA A 556 -13.28 -4.41 36.42
C ALA A 556 -14.06 -5.73 36.50
N SER A 557 -13.35 -6.85 36.42
CA SER A 557 -13.95 -8.11 36.78
C SER A 557 -14.40 -7.89 38.22
N GLY A 558 -15.69 -7.80 38.45
CA GLY A 558 -16.24 -7.65 39.79
C GLY A 558 -16.01 -8.85 40.71
N ILE A 559 -14.94 -9.59 40.43
CA ILE A 559 -14.29 -10.57 41.28
C ILE A 559 -13.08 -9.84 41.87
N THR A 560 -13.33 -8.93 42.86
CA THR A 560 -12.38 -8.82 43.95
C THR A 560 -12.15 -10.25 44.42
N GLN A 561 -10.93 -10.73 44.30
CA GLN A 561 -10.51 -11.92 45.01
C GLN A 561 -10.78 -11.62 46.50
N ALA A 562 -11.97 -11.95 46.96
CA ALA A 562 -12.28 -11.95 48.38
C ALA A 562 -11.30 -12.90 48.99
N GLU A 563 -10.62 -12.48 50.06
CA GLU A 563 -9.79 -13.32 50.90
C GLU A 563 -10.44 -14.70 50.98
N ALA A 564 -9.65 -15.73 50.71
CA ALA A 564 -10.10 -17.10 50.54
C ALA A 564 -11.08 -17.49 51.66
N PRO A 565 -12.39 -17.65 51.39
CA PRO A 565 -13.30 -18.19 52.37
C PRO A 565 -12.90 -19.63 52.60
N ALA A 566 -13.00 -20.11 53.84
CA ALA A 566 -12.71 -21.47 54.24
C ALA A 566 -13.14 -22.48 53.16
N ALA A 567 -12.19 -23.25 52.70
CA ALA A 567 -12.15 -23.98 51.43
C ALA A 567 -13.48 -24.70 51.10
N VAL A 568 -14.22 -24.14 50.14
CA VAL A 568 -15.24 -24.89 49.41
C VAL A 568 -14.51 -25.63 48.31
N ASN A 569 -14.48 -26.96 48.37
CA ASN A 569 -13.87 -27.78 47.33
C ASN A 569 -14.97 -28.40 46.45
N ILE A 570 -14.84 -28.25 45.15
CA ILE A 570 -15.78 -28.76 44.15
C ILE A 570 -15.08 -29.90 43.42
N THR A 571 -15.64 -31.11 43.53
CA THR A 571 -15.17 -32.32 42.84
C THR A 571 -16.29 -32.94 42.04
N VAL A 572 -15.96 -33.80 41.10
CA VAL A 572 -16.92 -34.60 40.35
C VAL A 572 -16.61 -36.06 40.57
N THR A 573 -17.58 -36.82 41.06
CA THR A 573 -17.44 -38.27 41.31
C THR A 573 -18.67 -38.94 40.73
N ASP A 574 -18.48 -39.94 39.86
CA ASP A 574 -19.55 -40.69 39.19
C ASP A 574 -20.61 -39.80 38.51
N GLY A 575 -20.14 -38.75 37.81
CA GLY A 575 -21.01 -37.77 37.15
C GLY A 575 -21.73 -36.77 38.08
N LYS A 576 -21.56 -36.86 39.40
CA LYS A 576 -22.18 -35.96 40.36
C LYS A 576 -21.19 -34.89 40.85
N VAL A 577 -21.68 -33.65 40.94
CA VAL A 577 -20.91 -32.56 41.55
C VAL A 577 -21.01 -32.65 43.07
N CYS A 578 -19.87 -32.86 43.68
CA CYS A 578 -19.75 -32.89 45.15
C CYS A 578 -19.09 -31.59 45.61
N VAL A 579 -19.76 -30.87 46.50
CA VAL A 579 -19.23 -29.65 47.14
C VAL A 579 -18.96 -29.95 48.60
N THR A 580 -17.72 -29.83 49.02
CA THR A 580 -17.31 -29.95 50.42
C THR A 580 -17.00 -28.57 50.96
N GLY A 581 -17.51 -28.26 52.17
CA GLY A 581 -17.47 -26.96 52.82
C GLY A 581 -18.86 -26.38 52.96
N ALA A 582 -19.01 -25.32 53.79
CA ALA A 582 -20.33 -24.69 54.01
C ALA A 582 -20.71 -23.81 52.82
N TYR A 583 -21.88 -24.00 52.23
CA TYR A 583 -22.46 -23.17 51.17
C TYR A 583 -23.97 -23.05 51.35
N ASP A 584 -24.58 -21.97 50.79
CA ASP A 584 -26.00 -21.71 50.87
C ASP A 584 -26.74 -22.22 49.62
N HIS A 585 -26.10 -22.09 48.44
CA HIS A 585 -26.73 -22.48 47.17
C HIS A 585 -25.73 -23.01 46.16
N LEU A 586 -26.12 -24.05 45.43
CA LEU A 586 -25.38 -24.66 44.34
C LEU A 586 -26.21 -24.59 43.06
N SER A 587 -25.64 -24.04 41.99
CA SER A 587 -26.22 -24.02 40.65
C SER A 587 -25.22 -24.62 39.65
N ILE A 588 -25.73 -25.43 38.73
CA ILE A 588 -24.93 -26.00 37.64
C ILE A 588 -25.51 -25.55 36.30
N TYR A 589 -24.65 -25.13 35.39
CA TYR A 589 -25.03 -24.68 34.07
C TYR A 589 -24.29 -25.47 33.01
N THR A 590 -24.96 -25.77 31.90
CA THR A 590 -24.30 -26.25 30.68
C THR A 590 -23.43 -25.14 30.08
N ALA A 591 -22.60 -25.48 29.12
CA ALA A 591 -21.81 -24.50 28.37
C ALA A 591 -22.68 -23.48 27.60
N SER A 592 -23.93 -23.83 27.28
CA SER A 592 -24.94 -22.95 26.66
C SER A 592 -25.73 -22.11 27.68
N GLY A 593 -25.42 -22.21 28.98
CA GLY A 593 -26.07 -21.41 30.05
C GLY A 593 -27.37 -21.99 30.57
N GLN A 594 -27.80 -23.19 30.20
CA GLN A 594 -28.99 -23.85 30.75
C GLN A 594 -28.70 -24.38 32.14
N ILE A 595 -29.65 -24.19 33.08
CA ILE A 595 -29.57 -24.73 34.45
C ILE A 595 -29.79 -26.23 34.41
N VAL A 596 -28.93 -26.95 35.12
CA VAL A 596 -29.03 -28.41 35.33
C VAL A 596 -29.31 -28.69 36.79
N ASP A 597 -30.18 -29.63 37.06
CA ASP A 597 -30.48 -30.04 38.44
C ASP A 597 -29.23 -30.65 39.11
N PRO A 598 -28.71 -30.03 40.21
CA PRO A 598 -27.54 -30.52 40.90
C PRO A 598 -27.67 -31.92 41.50
N ALA A 599 -28.88 -32.42 41.71
CA ALA A 599 -29.17 -33.74 42.27
C ALA A 599 -28.97 -34.88 41.27
N LEU A 600 -29.01 -34.57 39.95
CA LEU A 600 -28.89 -35.58 38.89
C LEU A 600 -27.43 -35.75 38.44
N PRO A 601 -27.06 -37.00 38.03
CA PRO A 601 -25.79 -37.22 37.39
C PRO A 601 -25.65 -36.44 36.08
N LEU A 602 -24.54 -35.77 35.89
CA LEU A 602 -24.24 -35.01 34.67
C LEU A 602 -23.78 -35.97 33.55
N CYS A 603 -24.23 -35.73 32.35
CA CYS A 603 -23.69 -36.40 31.16
C CYS A 603 -22.27 -35.91 30.87
N SER A 604 -21.50 -36.65 30.06
CA SER A 604 -20.20 -36.21 29.59
C SER A 604 -20.29 -34.83 28.93
N GLY A 605 -19.44 -33.88 29.35
CA GLY A 605 -19.47 -32.51 28.83
C GLY A 605 -18.83 -31.48 29.74
N ASN A 606 -18.87 -30.21 29.30
CA ASN A 606 -18.38 -29.06 30.07
C ASN A 606 -19.54 -28.36 30.80
N TYR A 607 -19.34 -28.08 32.07
CA TYR A 607 -20.33 -27.41 32.93
C TYR A 607 -19.67 -26.28 33.72
N ILE A 608 -20.48 -25.30 34.11
CA ILE A 608 -20.13 -24.21 35.01
C ILE A 608 -20.84 -24.46 36.33
N VAL A 609 -20.10 -24.66 37.39
CA VAL A 609 -20.62 -24.83 38.76
C VAL A 609 -20.50 -23.51 39.49
N LYS A 610 -21.59 -23.01 40.02
CA LYS A 610 -21.68 -21.80 40.81
C LYS A 610 -22.12 -22.16 42.23
N VAL A 611 -21.29 -21.82 43.21
CA VAL A 611 -21.58 -22.02 44.64
C VAL A 611 -21.66 -20.66 45.34
N THR A 612 -22.69 -20.39 46.10
CA THR A 612 -22.83 -19.16 46.87
C THR A 612 -22.81 -19.38 48.38
N ARG A 613 -22.22 -18.44 49.11
CA ARG A 613 -22.26 -18.37 50.57
C ARG A 613 -22.35 -16.92 51.02
N GLY A 614 -23.51 -16.50 51.54
CA GLY A 614 -23.80 -15.11 51.80
C GLY A 614 -23.67 -14.25 50.53
N LYS A 615 -22.76 -13.27 50.55
CA LYS A 615 -22.44 -12.44 49.38
C LYS A 615 -21.33 -13.00 48.50
N ASN A 616 -20.67 -14.10 48.92
CA ASN A 616 -19.54 -14.69 48.18
C ASN A 616 -20.05 -15.69 47.15
N VAL A 617 -19.50 -15.62 45.95
CA VAL A 617 -19.80 -16.51 44.82
C VAL A 617 -18.50 -17.16 44.32
N ILE A 618 -18.50 -18.48 44.27
CA ILE A 618 -17.43 -19.26 43.67
C ILE A 618 -17.95 -19.87 42.36
N THR A 619 -17.25 -19.65 41.26
CA THR A 619 -17.57 -20.26 39.99
C THR A 619 -16.41 -21.11 39.49
N ARG A 620 -16.70 -22.34 39.07
CA ARG A 620 -15.69 -23.26 38.55
C ARG A 620 -16.19 -23.97 37.31
N LYS A 621 -15.35 -23.99 36.26
CA LYS A 621 -15.58 -24.86 35.08
C LYS A 621 -15.13 -26.30 35.43
N ILE A 622 -15.99 -27.26 35.16
CA ILE A 622 -15.70 -28.68 35.31
C ILE A 622 -15.91 -29.40 33.99
N ASN A 623 -15.16 -30.46 33.80
CA ASN A 623 -15.36 -31.39 32.67
C ASN A 623 -15.76 -32.73 33.24
N VAL A 624 -16.91 -33.25 32.84
CA VAL A 624 -17.40 -34.59 33.15
C VAL A 624 -17.04 -35.49 31.99
N LYS A 625 -16.27 -36.56 32.28
CA LYS A 625 -15.80 -37.50 31.27
C LYS A 625 -16.80 -38.61 31.04
#